data_536f8650297c4966141e331b829f63a1
#
_entry.id   536f8650297c4966141e331b829f63a1
#
_cell.length_a   1.000
_cell.length_b   1.000
_cell.length_c   1.000
_cell.angle_alpha   90.00
_cell.angle_beta   90.00
_cell.angle_gamma   90.00
#
_symmetry.space_group_name_H-M   'P 1'
#
loop_
_entity.id
_entity.type
_entity.pdbx_description
1 polymer ?
#
loop_
_entity_poly.entity_id
_entity_poly.type
_entity_poly.pdbx_seq_one_letter_code
_entity_poly.pdbx_strand_id
1 'polypeptide(L)'
;MPRTRDLRFLLIGFLPLLALLNVSFGGVAAALWTVGIWAVVAGVDAFWPGAQRSPPPADAPQGWLVGVLRVYAVLQIVLIAAGLLAARDARWLDVALLAGAVGFVTGAQGITFAHELGHSRSRLDRALAWLLMTSVAYPHFMVEHYRGHHPRAATHDDPASARRGESLWRFLPRTLAGSLRHAWQLEAAQLRQLQRGWATSPLLWSSLAVVGVSAALLAWGGARALVFWWLQSAVAVLLLETVNYIEHYGLQRATLPGGQREPFAVGHAWNADHVVSNSLLANLQRHSDHHMHAWKPFDTLQALPGPQLPTGYAGCLLLAAVPPLWFGLMHPRLEEWSAGERGEAEVLSNL
;
A
#
# COMPACT_ATOMS: atom_id res chain seq x y z
N MET A 1 -25.89 -11.00 -10.96
CA MET A 1 -24.91 -12.11 -10.96
C MET A 1 -23.50 -11.53 -11.06
N PRO A 2 -22.49 -12.07 -10.40
CA PRO A 2 -21.11 -11.63 -10.59
C PRO A 2 -20.74 -11.71 -12.07
N ARG A 3 -20.07 -10.68 -12.58
CA ARG A 3 -19.54 -10.75 -13.94
C ARG A 3 -18.30 -11.63 -13.94
N THR A 4 -18.11 -12.48 -14.94
CA THR A 4 -16.97 -13.43 -15.02
C THR A 4 -15.62 -12.72 -14.87
N ARG A 5 -15.48 -11.50 -15.41
CA ARG A 5 -14.26 -10.68 -15.27
C ARG A 5 -13.91 -10.28 -13.82
N ASP A 6 -14.93 -10.16 -12.95
CA ASP A 6 -14.74 -9.70 -11.56
C ASP A 6 -14.36 -10.88 -10.64
N LEU A 7 -14.54 -12.12 -11.10
CA LEU A 7 -14.09 -13.32 -10.39
C LEU A 7 -12.57 -13.35 -10.19
N ARG A 8 -11.79 -12.60 -10.98
CA ARG A 8 -10.34 -12.45 -10.78
C ARG A 8 -9.97 -11.96 -9.40
N PHE A 9 -10.83 -11.16 -8.76
CA PHE A 9 -10.60 -10.65 -7.41
C PHE A 9 -10.75 -11.72 -6.31
N LEU A 10 -11.23 -12.93 -6.62
CA LEU A 10 -11.14 -14.06 -5.70
C LEU A 10 -9.69 -14.49 -5.46
N LEU A 11 -8.75 -14.13 -6.35
CA LEU A 11 -7.31 -14.28 -6.14
C LEU A 11 -6.81 -13.54 -4.88
N ILE A 12 -7.56 -12.55 -4.38
CA ILE A 12 -7.28 -11.89 -3.10
C ILE A 12 -7.14 -12.89 -1.95
N GLY A 13 -8.00 -13.92 -1.92
CA GLY A 13 -7.93 -14.98 -0.90
C GLY A 13 -6.76 -15.95 -1.08
N PHE A 14 -6.17 -16.00 -2.27
CA PHE A 14 -5.14 -16.98 -2.60
C PHE A 14 -3.87 -16.81 -1.77
N LEU A 15 -3.31 -15.60 -1.68
CA LEU A 15 -2.07 -15.37 -0.95
C LEU A 15 -2.17 -15.69 0.56
N PRO A 16 -3.18 -15.21 1.31
CA PRO A 16 -3.27 -15.52 2.73
C PRO A 16 -3.56 -17.00 3.01
N LEU A 17 -4.36 -17.67 2.17
CA LEU A 17 -4.63 -19.11 2.33
C LEU A 17 -3.38 -19.95 2.09
N LEU A 18 -2.60 -19.63 1.07
CA LEU A 18 -1.35 -20.31 0.80
C LEU A 18 -0.29 -19.99 1.86
N ALA A 19 -0.22 -18.76 2.36
CA ALA A 19 0.66 -18.42 3.46
C ALA A 19 0.30 -19.19 4.73
N LEU A 20 -0.99 -19.32 5.05
CA LEU A 20 -1.48 -20.16 6.15
C LEU A 20 -1.02 -21.62 6.02
N LEU A 21 -1.15 -22.19 4.82
CA LEU A 21 -0.67 -23.55 4.55
C LEU A 21 0.84 -23.64 4.76
N ASN A 22 1.61 -22.68 4.23
CA ASN A 22 3.07 -22.74 4.26
C ASN A 22 3.67 -22.47 5.65
N VAL A 23 3.02 -21.66 6.49
CA VAL A 23 3.43 -21.44 7.88
C VAL A 23 3.52 -22.76 8.66
N SER A 24 2.66 -23.75 8.37
CA SER A 24 2.68 -25.05 9.03
C SER A 24 3.90 -25.92 8.67
N PHE A 25 4.59 -25.63 7.56
CA PHE A 25 5.79 -26.33 7.13
C PHE A 25 7.10 -25.69 7.63
N GLY A 26 7.01 -24.58 8.39
CA GLY A 26 8.15 -23.90 8.99
C GLY A 26 8.69 -22.73 8.18
N GLY A 27 9.66 -22.02 8.76
CA GLY A 27 10.14 -20.74 8.23
C GLY A 27 10.77 -20.84 6.85
N VAL A 28 11.58 -21.84 6.59
CA VAL A 28 12.25 -22.01 5.29
C VAL A 28 11.24 -22.23 4.17
N ALA A 29 10.24 -23.10 4.39
CA ALA A 29 9.19 -23.35 3.41
C ALA A 29 8.37 -22.08 3.14
N ALA A 30 7.97 -21.36 4.19
CA ALA A 30 7.23 -20.11 4.08
C ALA A 30 8.01 -19.05 3.30
N ALA A 31 9.31 -18.90 3.54
CA ALA A 31 10.16 -17.95 2.85
C ALA A 31 10.36 -18.30 1.37
N LEU A 32 10.68 -19.54 1.06
CA LEU A 32 10.84 -20.00 -0.33
C LEU A 32 9.58 -19.80 -1.15
N TRP A 33 8.44 -20.08 -0.52
CA TRP A 33 7.14 -19.89 -1.14
C TRP A 33 6.86 -18.40 -1.43
N THR A 34 7.14 -17.52 -0.45
CA THR A 34 6.95 -16.07 -0.58
C THR A 34 7.83 -15.51 -1.72
N VAL A 35 9.11 -15.88 -1.75
CA VAL A 35 10.02 -15.49 -2.82
C VAL A 35 9.56 -16.05 -4.18
N GLY A 36 9.12 -17.31 -4.22
CA GLY A 36 8.63 -17.95 -5.43
C GLY A 36 7.39 -17.25 -6.00
N ILE A 37 6.39 -16.96 -5.19
CA ILE A 37 5.18 -16.26 -5.68
C ILE A 37 5.48 -14.82 -6.11
N TRP A 38 6.34 -14.10 -5.37
CA TRP A 38 6.78 -12.78 -5.79
C TRP A 38 7.49 -12.80 -7.13
N ALA A 39 8.44 -13.74 -7.33
CA ALA A 39 9.13 -13.90 -8.60
C ALA A 39 8.17 -14.25 -9.75
N VAL A 40 7.18 -15.14 -9.50
CA VAL A 40 6.17 -15.49 -10.50
C VAL A 40 5.32 -14.27 -10.87
N VAL A 41 4.82 -13.51 -9.90
CA VAL A 41 4.00 -12.31 -10.19
C VAL A 41 4.83 -11.28 -10.94
N ALA A 42 6.05 -10.99 -10.49
CA ALA A 42 6.95 -10.04 -11.15
C ALA A 42 7.30 -10.49 -12.58
N GLY A 43 7.56 -11.78 -12.77
CA GLY A 43 7.86 -12.35 -14.09
C GLY A 43 6.67 -12.32 -15.05
N VAL A 44 5.48 -12.67 -14.57
CA VAL A 44 4.24 -12.57 -15.36
C VAL A 44 3.97 -11.15 -15.80
N ASP A 45 4.04 -10.18 -14.88
CA ASP A 45 3.81 -8.76 -15.18
C ASP A 45 4.87 -8.21 -16.16
N ALA A 46 6.12 -8.67 -16.08
CA ALA A 46 7.19 -8.18 -16.94
C ALA A 46 7.19 -8.80 -18.34
N PHE A 47 6.90 -10.09 -18.45
CA PHE A 47 7.20 -10.87 -19.67
C PHE A 47 5.98 -11.46 -20.39
N TRP A 48 4.81 -11.49 -19.74
CA TRP A 48 3.62 -12.02 -20.40
C TRP A 48 2.81 -10.90 -21.06
N PRO A 49 2.79 -10.77 -22.40
CA PRO A 49 2.10 -9.68 -23.11
C PRO A 49 0.59 -9.60 -22.79
N GLY A 50 -0.05 -10.74 -22.55
CA GLY A 50 -1.46 -10.80 -22.15
C GLY A 50 -1.77 -10.25 -20.76
N ALA A 51 -0.74 -10.08 -19.91
CA ALA A 51 -0.89 -9.54 -18.56
C ALA A 51 -0.85 -8.00 -18.50
N GLN A 52 -0.49 -7.32 -19.59
CA GLN A 52 -0.22 -5.87 -19.60
C GLN A 52 -1.46 -4.99 -19.63
N ARG A 53 -2.65 -5.56 -19.72
CA ARG A 53 -3.92 -4.80 -19.67
C ARG A 53 -4.94 -5.54 -18.84
N SER A 54 -5.32 -4.94 -17.73
CA SER A 54 -6.45 -5.44 -16.94
C SER A 54 -7.77 -5.23 -17.69
N PRO A 55 -8.78 -6.07 -17.44
CA PRO A 55 -10.12 -5.85 -17.97
C PRO A 55 -10.63 -4.45 -17.66
N PRO A 56 -11.50 -3.88 -18.53
CA PRO A 56 -12.10 -2.58 -18.27
C PRO A 56 -12.84 -2.57 -16.93
N PRO A 57 -12.97 -1.40 -16.28
CA PRO A 57 -13.63 -1.29 -14.99
C PRO A 57 -15.10 -1.70 -15.04
N ALA A 58 -15.68 -1.95 -13.88
CA ALA A 58 -17.10 -2.12 -13.74
C ALA A 58 -17.83 -0.79 -13.98
N ASP A 59 -18.98 -0.78 -14.67
CA ASP A 59 -19.80 0.42 -14.85
C ASP A 59 -20.48 0.84 -13.56
N ALA A 60 -20.65 -0.10 -12.62
CA ALA A 60 -21.19 0.12 -11.29
C ALA A 60 -20.51 -0.81 -10.28
N PRO A 61 -20.35 -0.35 -9.01
CA PRO A 61 -19.72 -1.13 -7.95
C PRO A 61 -20.41 -2.49 -7.76
N GLN A 62 -19.58 -3.52 -7.54
CA GLN A 62 -20.06 -4.86 -7.21
C GLN A 62 -20.00 -5.07 -5.69
N GLY A 63 -21.14 -4.89 -5.00
CA GLY A 63 -21.20 -4.91 -3.55
C GLY A 63 -20.61 -6.18 -2.87
N TRP A 64 -20.58 -7.34 -3.55
CA TRP A 64 -19.99 -8.56 -3.02
C TRP A 64 -18.46 -8.49 -2.91
N LEU A 65 -17.80 -7.65 -3.73
CA LEU A 65 -16.34 -7.48 -3.72
C LEU A 65 -15.83 -6.85 -2.42
N VAL A 66 -16.61 -5.94 -1.83
CA VAL A 66 -16.31 -5.41 -0.48
C VAL A 66 -16.35 -6.55 0.54
N GLY A 67 -17.25 -7.53 0.36
CA GLY A 67 -17.30 -8.73 1.18
C GLY A 67 -15.99 -9.54 1.14
N VAL A 68 -15.34 -9.62 -0.04
CA VAL A 68 -14.02 -10.27 -0.19
C VAL A 68 -12.96 -9.58 0.68
N LEU A 69 -12.92 -8.24 0.68
CA LEU A 69 -11.98 -7.49 1.52
C LEU A 69 -12.26 -7.67 3.02
N ARG A 70 -13.54 -7.74 3.41
CA ARG A 70 -13.92 -8.02 4.81
C ARG A 70 -13.50 -9.42 5.26
N VAL A 71 -13.66 -10.42 4.39
CA VAL A 71 -13.18 -11.80 4.66
C VAL A 71 -11.66 -11.81 4.77
N TYR A 72 -10.96 -11.08 3.90
CA TYR A 72 -9.51 -10.94 3.99
C TYR A 72 -9.07 -10.38 5.35
N ALA A 73 -9.78 -9.39 5.90
CA ALA A 73 -9.43 -8.85 7.22
C ALA A 73 -9.43 -9.92 8.32
N VAL A 74 -10.37 -10.87 8.26
CA VAL A 74 -10.37 -12.02 9.17
C VAL A 74 -9.20 -12.95 8.87
N LEU A 75 -8.95 -13.27 7.59
CA LEU A 75 -7.83 -14.13 7.17
C LEU A 75 -6.47 -13.55 7.61
N GLN A 76 -6.27 -12.25 7.57
CA GLN A 76 -5.03 -11.63 8.06
C GLN A 76 -4.82 -11.87 9.55
N ILE A 77 -5.84 -11.69 10.37
CA ILE A 77 -5.72 -11.93 11.82
C ILE A 77 -5.42 -13.41 12.09
N VAL A 78 -6.09 -14.31 11.37
CA VAL A 78 -5.81 -15.76 11.45
C VAL A 78 -4.39 -16.09 11.02
N LEU A 79 -3.90 -15.47 9.94
CA LEU A 79 -2.53 -15.64 9.44
C LEU A 79 -1.49 -15.17 10.47
N ILE A 80 -1.68 -13.98 11.06
CA ILE A 80 -0.78 -13.47 12.10
C ILE A 80 -0.81 -14.40 13.33
N ALA A 81 -1.98 -14.86 13.75
CA ALA A 81 -2.10 -15.80 14.88
C ALA A 81 -1.40 -17.14 14.59
N ALA A 82 -1.57 -17.69 13.39
CA ALA A 82 -0.88 -18.92 12.97
C ALA A 82 0.65 -18.73 12.97
N GLY A 83 1.12 -17.59 12.44
CA GLY A 83 2.54 -17.22 12.46
C GLY A 83 3.11 -17.08 13.88
N LEU A 84 2.36 -16.46 14.79
CA LEU A 84 2.72 -16.34 16.21
C LEU A 84 2.83 -17.71 16.91
N LEU A 85 1.86 -18.60 16.67
CA LEU A 85 1.88 -19.96 17.20
C LEU A 85 3.09 -20.74 16.68
N ALA A 86 3.39 -20.64 15.39
CA ALA A 86 4.53 -21.30 14.77
C ALA A 86 5.88 -20.71 15.26
N ALA A 87 5.94 -19.40 15.50
CA ALA A 87 7.16 -18.72 15.91
C ALA A 87 7.52 -18.90 17.37
N ARG A 88 6.55 -19.17 18.25
CA ARG A 88 6.70 -19.17 19.71
C ARG A 88 7.85 -20.07 20.20
N ASP A 89 7.95 -21.28 19.65
CA ASP A 89 8.94 -22.28 20.06
C ASP A 89 10.00 -22.55 18.96
N ALA A 90 9.97 -21.75 17.86
CA ALA A 90 10.84 -21.90 16.71
C ALA A 90 12.27 -21.37 17.00
N ARG A 91 13.24 -21.78 16.18
CA ARG A 91 14.58 -21.19 16.16
C ARG A 91 14.50 -19.75 15.65
N TRP A 92 15.41 -18.88 16.05
CA TRP A 92 15.40 -17.46 15.66
C TRP A 92 15.38 -17.22 14.15
N LEU A 93 16.08 -18.08 13.39
CA LEU A 93 16.03 -18.01 11.92
C LEU A 93 14.61 -18.28 11.39
N ASP A 94 13.94 -19.30 11.92
CA ASP A 94 12.57 -19.62 11.51
C ASP A 94 11.59 -18.51 11.92
N VAL A 95 11.79 -17.89 13.10
CA VAL A 95 11.01 -16.68 13.51
C VAL A 95 11.15 -15.58 12.46
N ALA A 96 12.38 -15.29 12.01
CA ALA A 96 12.62 -14.23 11.02
C ALA A 96 12.01 -14.57 9.65
N LEU A 97 12.16 -15.82 9.20
CA LEU A 97 11.62 -16.27 7.91
C LEU A 97 10.08 -16.30 7.90
N LEU A 98 9.45 -16.78 8.98
CA LEU A 98 8.01 -16.75 9.17
C LEU A 98 7.48 -15.30 9.20
N ALA A 99 8.16 -14.43 9.94
CA ALA A 99 7.79 -13.01 10.00
C ALA A 99 7.90 -12.34 8.64
N GLY A 100 8.95 -12.65 7.86
CA GLY A 100 9.11 -12.18 6.49
C GLY A 100 7.96 -12.62 5.59
N ALA A 101 7.58 -13.89 5.64
CA ALA A 101 6.51 -14.45 4.83
C ALA A 101 5.13 -13.88 5.19
N VAL A 102 4.81 -13.79 6.49
CA VAL A 102 3.55 -13.20 6.96
C VAL A 102 3.52 -11.70 6.66
N GLY A 103 4.63 -10.98 6.91
CA GLY A 103 4.77 -9.56 6.63
C GLY A 103 4.64 -9.22 5.16
N PHE A 104 5.08 -10.10 4.27
CA PHE A 104 4.85 -9.94 2.83
C PHE A 104 3.35 -9.91 2.49
N VAL A 105 2.56 -10.84 3.01
CA VAL A 105 1.11 -10.89 2.73
C VAL A 105 0.38 -9.73 3.40
N THR A 106 0.70 -9.45 4.67
CA THR A 106 0.06 -8.35 5.42
C THR A 106 0.43 -6.97 4.86
N GLY A 107 1.60 -6.83 4.25
CA GLY A 107 2.04 -5.61 3.57
C GLY A 107 1.44 -5.49 2.16
N ALA A 108 1.63 -6.50 1.31
CA ALA A 108 1.16 -6.43 -0.08
C ALA A 108 -0.37 -6.31 -0.18
N GLN A 109 -1.10 -7.06 0.63
CA GLN A 109 -2.56 -7.06 0.58
C GLN A 109 -3.22 -6.37 1.78
N GLY A 110 -2.76 -6.63 3.00
CA GLY A 110 -3.42 -6.13 4.20
C GLY A 110 -3.47 -4.62 4.25
N ILE A 111 -2.38 -3.95 3.93
CA ILE A 111 -2.35 -2.49 3.91
C ILE A 111 -3.13 -1.95 2.70
N THR A 112 -3.00 -2.58 1.52
CA THR A 112 -3.81 -2.24 0.33
C THR A 112 -5.31 -2.29 0.62
N PHE A 113 -5.77 -3.32 1.33
CA PHE A 113 -7.21 -3.45 1.63
C PHE A 113 -7.64 -2.59 2.81
N ALA A 114 -6.76 -2.33 3.78
CA ALA A 114 -7.00 -1.30 4.79
C ALA A 114 -7.18 0.08 4.15
N HIS A 115 -6.35 0.40 3.16
CA HIS A 115 -6.44 1.61 2.36
C HIS A 115 -7.81 1.71 1.65
N GLU A 116 -8.24 0.70 0.93
CA GLU A 116 -9.54 0.69 0.23
C GLU A 116 -10.73 0.78 1.21
N LEU A 117 -10.72 -0.06 2.27
CA LEU A 117 -11.78 -0.06 3.29
C LEU A 117 -11.86 1.27 4.06
N GLY A 118 -10.75 1.96 4.23
CA GLY A 118 -10.69 3.23 4.93
C GLY A 118 -11.35 4.39 4.17
N HIS A 119 -11.41 4.33 2.84
CA HIS A 119 -12.15 5.29 2.01
C HIS A 119 -13.67 5.08 2.04
N SER A 120 -14.13 3.93 2.55
CA SER A 120 -15.54 3.59 2.63
C SER A 120 -16.30 4.51 3.61
N ARG A 121 -17.58 4.78 3.28
CA ARG A 121 -18.51 5.44 4.20
C ARG A 121 -19.03 4.51 5.31
N SER A 122 -18.87 3.19 5.16
CA SER A 122 -19.28 2.17 6.13
C SER A 122 -18.44 2.26 7.42
N ARG A 123 -19.10 2.27 8.56
CA ARG A 123 -18.42 2.23 9.87
C ARG A 123 -17.67 0.91 10.07
N LEU A 124 -18.24 -0.20 9.58
CA LEU A 124 -17.59 -1.53 9.65
C LEU A 124 -16.31 -1.54 8.85
N ASP A 125 -16.33 -1.05 7.61
CA ASP A 125 -15.16 -1.05 6.73
C ASP A 125 -14.02 -0.23 7.34
N ARG A 126 -14.33 0.96 7.84
CA ARG A 126 -13.33 1.79 8.54
C ARG A 126 -12.79 1.13 9.81
N ALA A 127 -13.64 0.44 10.57
CA ALA A 127 -13.18 -0.29 11.76
C ALA A 127 -12.24 -1.45 11.37
N LEU A 128 -12.54 -2.18 10.28
CA LEU A 128 -11.65 -3.23 9.75
C LEU A 128 -10.34 -2.63 9.23
N ALA A 129 -10.37 -1.46 8.57
CA ALA A 129 -9.16 -0.76 8.15
C ALA A 129 -8.26 -0.40 9.36
N TRP A 130 -8.82 0.17 10.43
CA TRP A 130 -8.09 0.43 11.68
C TRP A 130 -7.52 -0.86 12.30
N LEU A 131 -8.28 -1.97 12.29
CA LEU A 131 -7.84 -3.27 12.78
C LEU A 131 -6.62 -3.78 11.97
N LEU A 132 -6.72 -3.76 10.63
CA LEU A 132 -5.65 -4.19 9.74
C LEU A 132 -4.37 -3.37 9.97
N MET A 133 -4.47 -2.04 10.02
CA MET A 133 -3.32 -1.16 10.24
C MET A 133 -2.73 -1.28 11.66
N THR A 134 -3.58 -1.53 12.68
CA THR A 134 -3.12 -1.79 14.05
C THR A 134 -2.39 -3.15 14.14
N SER A 135 -2.83 -4.15 13.39
CA SER A 135 -2.23 -5.49 13.37
C SER A 135 -0.81 -5.54 12.77
N VAL A 136 -0.45 -4.51 12.00
CA VAL A 136 0.91 -4.27 11.47
C VAL A 136 1.62 -3.08 12.15
N ALA A 137 1.19 -2.69 13.35
CA ALA A 137 1.76 -1.62 14.15
C ALA A 137 1.89 -0.25 13.43
N TYR A 138 1.00 0.04 12.44
CA TYR A 138 1.05 1.25 11.62
C TYR A 138 -0.29 2.03 11.61
N PRO A 139 -0.98 2.24 12.76
CA PRO A 139 -2.30 2.84 12.80
C PRO A 139 -2.34 4.30 12.34
N HIS A 140 -1.22 5.04 12.41
CA HIS A 140 -1.15 6.44 12.00
C HIS A 140 -1.35 6.64 10.50
N PHE A 141 -1.18 5.60 9.67
CA PHE A 141 -1.57 5.60 8.27
C PHE A 141 -3.02 6.04 8.07
N MET A 142 -3.94 5.60 8.95
CA MET A 142 -5.36 5.96 8.87
C MET A 142 -5.64 7.46 9.00
N VAL A 143 -4.71 8.20 9.52
CA VAL A 143 -4.79 9.66 9.64
C VAL A 143 -3.99 10.33 8.53
N GLU A 144 -2.74 9.91 8.39
CA GLU A 144 -1.81 10.52 7.45
C GLU A 144 -2.27 10.33 6.01
N HIS A 145 -2.64 9.13 5.61
CA HIS A 145 -3.03 8.83 4.24
C HIS A 145 -4.24 9.66 3.77
N TYR A 146 -5.33 9.67 4.53
CA TYR A 146 -6.57 10.33 4.12
C TYR A 146 -6.57 11.85 4.30
N ARG A 147 -5.89 12.36 5.30
CA ARG A 147 -5.89 13.79 5.66
C ARG A 147 -4.56 14.50 5.35
N GLY A 148 -3.49 13.75 5.17
CA GLY A 148 -2.15 14.23 4.86
C GLY A 148 -1.79 14.02 3.41
N HIS A 149 -1.59 12.77 3.02
CA HIS A 149 -1.10 12.36 1.70
C HIS A 149 -2.07 12.76 0.57
N HIS A 150 -3.35 12.35 0.58
CA HIS A 150 -4.27 12.66 -0.51
C HIS A 150 -4.33 14.16 -0.88
N PRO A 151 -4.45 15.08 0.07
CA PRO A 151 -4.43 16.52 -0.26
C PRO A 151 -3.07 17.02 -0.76
N ARG A 152 -1.94 16.37 -0.40
CA ARG A 152 -0.58 16.85 -0.62
C ARG A 152 0.26 15.97 -1.55
N ALA A 153 -0.26 14.83 -2.03
CA ALA A 153 0.43 13.92 -2.92
C ALA A 153 1.07 14.69 -4.08
N ALA A 154 2.25 14.26 -4.50
CA ALA A 154 3.08 14.93 -5.49
C ALA A 154 3.48 16.36 -5.11
N THR A 155 3.71 16.64 -3.82
CA THR A 155 4.30 17.88 -3.34
C THR A 155 5.46 17.61 -2.37
N HIS A 156 6.30 18.62 -2.14
CA HIS A 156 7.38 18.50 -1.15
C HIS A 156 6.89 18.43 0.31
N ASP A 157 5.63 18.85 0.55
CA ASP A 157 5.02 18.86 1.89
C ASP A 157 4.47 17.49 2.28
N ASP A 158 4.40 16.56 1.32
CA ASP A 158 3.98 15.19 1.54
C ASP A 158 5.17 14.29 1.88
N PRO A 159 5.21 13.68 3.07
CA PRO A 159 6.26 12.73 3.42
C PRO A 159 6.31 11.50 2.51
N ALA A 160 5.16 11.07 1.99
CA ALA A 160 5.02 9.86 1.18
C ALA A 160 5.30 10.07 -0.32
N SER A 161 5.52 11.32 -0.77
CA SER A 161 5.95 11.61 -2.14
C SER A 161 7.48 11.59 -2.28
N ALA A 162 8.00 10.68 -3.10
CA ALA A 162 9.42 10.52 -3.35
C ALA A 162 9.94 11.58 -4.33
N ARG A 163 11.13 12.12 -4.05
CA ARG A 163 11.75 13.18 -4.85
C ARG A 163 12.58 12.60 -6.01
N ARG A 164 12.68 13.32 -7.12
CA ARG A 164 13.59 12.93 -8.20
C ARG A 164 15.03 12.80 -7.67
N GLY A 165 15.70 11.67 -7.95
CA GLY A 165 17.05 11.37 -7.48
C GLY A 165 17.15 10.94 -6.01
N GLU A 166 16.05 10.87 -5.28
CA GLU A 166 16.01 10.30 -3.94
C GLU A 166 15.98 8.76 -4.05
N SER A 167 16.93 8.07 -3.43
CA SER A 167 16.90 6.61 -3.39
C SER A 167 15.85 6.11 -2.39
N LEU A 168 15.32 4.91 -2.59
CA LEU A 168 14.41 4.25 -1.64
C LEU A 168 14.98 4.29 -0.21
N TRP A 169 16.29 4.01 -0.06
CA TRP A 169 16.96 3.95 1.25
C TRP A 169 17.07 5.29 1.98
N ARG A 170 17.02 6.41 1.24
CA ARG A 170 16.93 7.77 1.82
C ARG A 170 15.48 8.18 2.07
N PHE A 171 14.58 7.73 1.21
CA PHE A 171 13.15 7.98 1.33
C PHE A 171 12.56 7.33 2.58
N LEU A 172 12.86 6.04 2.83
CA LEU A 172 12.27 5.26 3.93
C LEU A 172 12.36 5.95 5.31
N PRO A 173 13.54 6.35 5.82
CA PRO A 173 13.59 7.02 7.13
C PRO A 173 12.87 8.37 7.13
N ARG A 174 12.87 9.10 6.01
CA ARG A 174 12.17 10.38 5.86
C ARG A 174 10.67 10.21 5.90
N THR A 175 10.13 9.27 5.13
CA THR A 175 8.68 9.01 5.07
C THR A 175 8.18 8.47 6.41
N LEU A 176 8.83 7.48 7.00
CA LEU A 176 8.43 6.88 8.29
C LEU A 176 8.35 7.93 9.41
N ALA A 177 9.39 8.72 9.58
CA ALA A 177 9.41 9.77 10.60
C ALA A 177 8.44 10.92 10.27
N GLY A 178 8.37 11.30 9.00
CA GLY A 178 7.50 12.37 8.49
C GLY A 178 6.03 12.03 8.66
N SER A 179 5.60 10.87 8.20
CA SER A 179 4.22 10.41 8.26
C SER A 179 3.73 10.21 9.69
N LEU A 180 4.55 9.63 10.56
CA LEU A 180 4.22 9.51 11.98
C LEU A 180 4.00 10.88 12.63
N ARG A 181 4.95 11.79 12.47
CA ARG A 181 4.86 13.15 13.04
C ARG A 181 3.65 13.90 12.49
N HIS A 182 3.44 13.83 11.17
CA HIS A 182 2.38 14.54 10.48
C HIS A 182 0.99 14.02 10.90
N ALA A 183 0.82 12.69 11.03
CA ALA A 183 -0.43 12.10 11.51
C ALA A 183 -0.85 12.64 12.88
N TRP A 184 0.09 12.70 13.86
CA TRP A 184 -0.21 13.24 15.19
C TRP A 184 -0.51 14.74 15.15
N GLN A 185 0.15 15.51 14.28
CA GLN A 185 -0.15 16.93 14.08
C GLN A 185 -1.55 17.14 13.50
N LEU A 186 -1.92 16.36 12.49
CA LEU A 186 -3.23 16.40 11.86
C LEU A 186 -4.34 16.02 12.84
N GLU A 187 -4.11 14.96 13.63
CA GLU A 187 -5.07 14.54 14.66
C GLU A 187 -5.26 15.60 15.73
N ALA A 188 -4.16 16.16 16.25
CA ALA A 188 -4.22 17.26 17.23
C ALA A 188 -4.95 18.49 16.68
N ALA A 189 -4.72 18.85 15.42
CA ALA A 189 -5.39 19.96 14.76
C ALA A 189 -6.91 19.72 14.64
N GLN A 190 -7.29 18.51 14.22
CA GLN A 190 -8.71 18.14 14.10
C GLN A 190 -9.42 18.10 15.45
N LEU A 191 -8.80 17.54 16.49
CA LEU A 191 -9.39 17.51 17.83
C LEU A 191 -9.63 18.93 18.36
N ARG A 192 -8.66 19.85 18.16
CA ARG A 192 -8.83 21.27 18.51
C ARG A 192 -10.00 21.92 17.74
N GLN A 193 -10.06 21.72 16.42
CA GLN A 193 -11.12 22.27 15.58
C GLN A 193 -12.51 21.77 16.00
N LEU A 194 -12.62 20.49 16.37
CA LEU A 194 -13.87 19.87 16.82
C LEU A 194 -14.15 20.06 18.31
N GLN A 195 -13.27 20.74 19.04
CA GLN A 195 -13.33 20.92 20.51
C GLN A 195 -13.46 19.58 21.26
N ARG A 196 -12.75 18.55 20.81
CA ARG A 196 -12.75 17.20 21.38
C ARG A 196 -11.43 16.88 22.07
N GLY A 197 -11.52 16.10 23.15
CA GLY A 197 -10.36 15.58 23.85
C GLY A 197 -9.74 14.34 23.19
N TRP A 198 -8.50 14.02 23.53
CA TRP A 198 -7.76 12.86 23.04
C TRP A 198 -8.46 11.51 23.28
N ALA A 199 -9.28 11.40 24.30
CA ALA A 199 -10.08 10.19 24.59
C ALA A 199 -11.04 9.81 23.43
N THR A 200 -11.33 10.74 22.51
CA THR A 200 -12.15 10.47 21.32
C THR A 200 -11.34 10.10 20.09
N SER A 201 -10.00 10.09 20.18
CA SER A 201 -9.10 9.82 19.06
C SER A 201 -8.93 8.33 18.79
N PRO A 202 -9.32 7.83 17.60
CA PRO A 202 -8.99 6.46 17.19
C PRO A 202 -7.48 6.22 17.08
N LEU A 203 -6.70 7.24 16.69
CA LEU A 203 -5.25 7.15 16.61
C LEU A 203 -4.63 6.85 17.96
N LEU A 204 -5.05 7.55 19.02
CA LEU A 204 -4.56 7.29 20.36
C LEU A 204 -4.86 5.87 20.81
N TRP A 205 -6.10 5.42 20.68
CA TRP A 205 -6.52 4.09 21.14
C TRP A 205 -5.85 2.97 20.34
N SER A 206 -5.71 3.12 19.01
CA SER A 206 -5.00 2.15 18.18
C SER A 206 -3.49 2.12 18.51
N SER A 207 -2.88 3.27 18.82
CA SER A 207 -1.48 3.32 19.27
C SER A 207 -1.30 2.65 20.64
N LEU A 208 -2.22 2.87 21.56
CA LEU A 208 -2.23 2.17 22.86
C LEU A 208 -2.48 0.66 22.68
N ALA A 209 -3.31 0.26 21.71
CA ALA A 209 -3.52 -1.15 21.38
C ALA A 209 -2.23 -1.80 20.87
N VAL A 210 -1.42 -1.11 20.06
CA VAL A 210 -0.09 -1.59 19.63
C VAL A 210 0.82 -1.87 20.84
N VAL A 211 0.84 -0.97 21.81
CA VAL A 211 1.62 -1.15 23.07
C VAL A 211 1.06 -2.32 23.87
N GLY A 212 -0.25 -2.40 24.04
CA GLY A 212 -0.92 -3.48 24.77
C GLY A 212 -0.70 -4.86 24.13
N VAL A 213 -0.81 -4.96 22.81
CA VAL A 213 -0.51 -6.19 22.06
C VAL A 213 0.96 -6.57 22.24
N SER A 214 1.90 -5.62 22.16
CA SER A 214 3.33 -5.88 22.39
C SER A 214 3.58 -6.48 23.78
N ALA A 215 2.98 -5.90 24.81
CA ALA A 215 3.10 -6.39 26.19
C ALA A 215 2.46 -7.78 26.36
N ALA A 216 1.28 -7.98 25.77
CA ALA A 216 0.59 -9.28 25.82
C ALA A 216 1.39 -10.37 25.11
N LEU A 217 1.96 -10.10 23.93
CA LEU A 217 2.79 -11.04 23.18
C LEU A 217 4.07 -11.40 23.94
N LEU A 218 4.71 -10.40 24.56
CA LEU A 218 5.88 -10.64 25.40
C LEU A 218 5.55 -11.53 26.59
N ALA A 219 4.43 -11.30 27.26
CA ALA A 219 3.97 -12.10 28.40
C ALA A 219 3.53 -13.52 27.98
N TRP A 220 2.89 -13.68 26.83
CA TRP A 220 2.35 -14.96 26.35
C TRP A 220 3.40 -15.87 25.70
N GLY A 221 4.21 -15.33 24.77
CA GLY A 221 5.14 -16.10 23.93
C GLY A 221 6.58 -15.63 24.01
N GLY A 222 6.89 -14.72 24.95
CA GLY A 222 8.24 -14.21 25.19
C GLY A 222 8.78 -13.39 24.03
N ALA A 223 10.11 -13.28 23.98
CA ALA A 223 10.80 -12.47 22.98
C ALA A 223 10.53 -12.93 21.53
N ARG A 224 10.33 -14.25 21.30
CA ARG A 224 10.12 -14.75 19.94
C ARG A 224 8.78 -14.27 19.36
N ALA A 225 7.70 -14.29 20.13
CA ALA A 225 6.40 -13.79 19.70
C ALA A 225 6.43 -12.28 19.45
N LEU A 226 7.09 -11.53 20.33
CA LEU A 226 7.26 -10.08 20.18
C LEU A 226 8.08 -9.73 18.93
N VAL A 227 9.22 -10.38 18.75
CA VAL A 227 10.09 -10.17 17.57
C VAL A 227 9.40 -10.56 16.27
N PHE A 228 8.70 -11.71 16.26
CA PHE A 228 7.90 -12.10 15.10
C PHE A 228 6.92 -11.00 14.69
N TRP A 229 6.14 -10.49 15.67
CA TRP A 229 5.10 -9.49 15.36
C TRP A 229 5.68 -8.16 14.89
N TRP A 230 6.75 -7.67 15.53
CA TRP A 230 7.39 -6.43 15.08
C TRP A 230 8.11 -6.60 13.74
N LEU A 231 8.73 -7.74 13.49
CA LEU A 231 9.43 -7.99 12.24
C LEU A 231 8.45 -8.14 11.06
N GLN A 232 7.32 -8.89 11.25
CA GLN A 232 6.28 -8.95 10.21
C GLN A 232 5.69 -7.56 9.95
N SER A 233 5.48 -6.75 10.98
CA SER A 233 5.01 -5.38 10.84
C SER A 233 6.02 -4.51 10.07
N ALA A 234 7.29 -4.63 10.39
CA ALA A 234 8.36 -3.90 9.67
C ALA A 234 8.39 -4.27 8.18
N VAL A 235 8.28 -5.56 7.83
CA VAL A 235 8.21 -6.00 6.43
C VAL A 235 6.97 -5.44 5.74
N ALA A 236 5.80 -5.47 6.39
CA ALA A 236 4.57 -4.92 5.84
C ALA A 236 4.68 -3.41 5.57
N VAL A 237 5.22 -2.65 6.52
CA VAL A 237 5.41 -1.21 6.40
C VAL A 237 6.45 -0.86 5.34
N LEU A 238 7.56 -1.61 5.25
CA LEU A 238 8.57 -1.41 4.20
C LEU A 238 7.98 -1.62 2.80
N LEU A 239 7.11 -2.61 2.61
CA LEU A 239 6.41 -2.82 1.34
C LEU A 239 5.50 -1.63 1.01
N LEU A 240 4.68 -1.17 1.97
CA LEU A 240 3.82 0.01 1.78
C LEU A 240 4.63 1.24 1.37
N GLU A 241 5.67 1.56 2.13
CA GLU A 241 6.45 2.78 1.85
C GLU A 241 7.22 2.65 0.51
N THR A 242 7.59 1.43 0.11
CA THR A 242 8.14 1.22 -1.23
C THR A 242 7.08 1.42 -2.32
N VAL A 243 5.82 1.08 -2.06
CA VAL A 243 4.70 1.38 -2.97
C VAL A 243 4.51 2.89 -3.06
N ASN A 244 4.43 3.63 -1.95
CA ASN A 244 4.39 5.11 -1.95
C ASN A 244 5.55 5.72 -2.75
N TYR A 245 6.76 5.17 -2.58
CA TYR A 245 7.95 5.60 -3.33
C TYR A 245 7.77 5.46 -4.84
N ILE A 246 7.32 4.31 -5.34
CA ILE A 246 7.18 4.06 -6.78
C ILE A 246 6.01 4.83 -7.39
N GLU A 247 4.93 5.04 -6.64
CA GLU A 247 3.71 5.71 -7.11
C GLU A 247 3.90 7.21 -7.37
N HIS A 248 4.77 7.88 -6.62
CA HIS A 248 4.96 9.33 -6.69
C HIS A 248 6.38 9.77 -7.04
N TYR A 249 7.26 8.84 -7.44
CA TYR A 249 8.67 9.14 -7.69
C TYR A 249 8.86 10.28 -8.70
N GLY A 250 9.37 11.42 -8.22
CA GLY A 250 9.80 12.56 -9.03
C GLY A 250 8.68 13.40 -9.68
N LEU A 251 7.42 12.97 -9.58
CA LEU A 251 6.27 13.74 -10.09
C LEU A 251 5.90 14.83 -9.09
N GLN A 252 5.57 16.04 -9.60
CA GLN A 252 5.27 17.18 -8.74
C GLN A 252 4.19 18.08 -9.32
N ARG A 253 3.28 18.51 -8.44
CA ARG A 253 2.25 19.51 -8.73
C ARG A 253 2.86 20.90 -8.76
N ALA A 254 2.51 21.66 -9.78
CA ALA A 254 2.96 23.05 -9.92
C ALA A 254 2.41 23.96 -8.81
N THR A 255 3.14 25.03 -8.52
CA THR A 255 2.63 26.12 -7.68
C THR A 255 2.04 27.18 -8.59
N LEU A 256 0.74 27.41 -8.47
CA LEU A 256 0.00 28.41 -9.23
C LEU A 256 0.31 29.84 -8.76
N PRO A 257 0.03 30.86 -9.61
CA PRO A 257 0.04 32.26 -9.17
C PRO A 257 -0.86 32.43 -7.93
N GLY A 258 -0.31 33.00 -6.85
CA GLY A 258 -0.99 33.08 -5.56
C GLY A 258 -0.60 32.02 -4.53
N GLY A 259 0.37 31.13 -4.87
CA GLY A 259 0.97 30.17 -3.93
C GLY A 259 0.16 28.90 -3.70
N GLN A 260 -0.98 28.73 -4.36
CA GLN A 260 -1.79 27.52 -4.28
C GLN A 260 -1.16 26.41 -5.13
N ARG A 261 -1.31 25.15 -4.69
CA ARG A 261 -0.95 23.99 -5.50
C ARG A 261 -2.05 23.73 -6.54
N GLU A 262 -1.65 23.37 -7.74
CA GLU A 262 -2.62 22.87 -8.72
C GLU A 262 -3.39 21.66 -8.20
N PRO A 263 -4.63 21.41 -8.65
CA PRO A 263 -5.36 20.18 -8.29
C PRO A 263 -4.58 18.94 -8.70
N PHE A 264 -4.79 17.83 -7.96
CA PHE A 264 -4.22 16.55 -8.36
C PHE A 264 -4.82 16.11 -9.70
N ALA A 265 -3.97 15.74 -10.63
CA ALA A 265 -4.34 15.32 -11.98
C ALA A 265 -3.65 14.00 -12.35
N VAL A 266 -3.99 13.45 -13.50
CA VAL A 266 -3.50 12.15 -13.99
C VAL A 266 -1.97 12.07 -14.06
N GLY A 267 -1.29 13.20 -14.29
CA GLY A 267 0.16 13.33 -14.38
C GLY A 267 0.93 13.22 -13.06
N HIS A 268 0.24 13.19 -11.93
CA HIS A 268 0.87 13.30 -10.60
C HIS A 268 1.07 11.96 -9.89
N ALA A 269 0.74 10.85 -10.54
CA ALA A 269 1.07 9.51 -10.06
C ALA A 269 1.47 8.57 -11.20
N TRP A 270 2.41 7.66 -10.91
CA TRP A 270 2.75 6.55 -11.78
C TRP A 270 1.69 5.47 -11.72
N ASN A 271 1.31 4.95 -12.88
CA ASN A 271 0.30 3.91 -13.03
C ASN A 271 0.91 2.63 -13.60
N ALA A 272 0.20 1.52 -13.40
CA ALA A 272 0.41 0.27 -14.10
C ALA A 272 -0.94 -0.43 -14.28
N ASP A 273 -1.08 -1.29 -15.30
CA ASP A 273 -2.37 -1.96 -15.55
C ASP A 273 -2.20 -3.46 -15.81
N HIS A 274 -1.37 -4.13 -14.99
CA HIS A 274 -1.08 -5.55 -15.09
C HIS A 274 -2.17 -6.38 -14.42
N VAL A 275 -2.73 -7.35 -15.17
CA VAL A 275 -3.92 -8.10 -14.74
C VAL A 275 -3.71 -8.89 -13.45
N VAL A 276 -2.54 -9.52 -13.26
CA VAL A 276 -2.27 -10.36 -12.09
C VAL A 276 -2.10 -9.49 -10.85
N SER A 277 -1.21 -8.50 -10.90
CA SER A 277 -1.03 -7.56 -9.79
C SER A 277 -2.33 -6.82 -9.45
N ASN A 278 -3.07 -6.32 -10.45
CA ASN A 278 -4.35 -5.65 -10.20
C ASN A 278 -5.40 -6.58 -9.58
N SER A 279 -5.40 -7.86 -9.94
CA SER A 279 -6.32 -8.83 -9.35
C SER A 279 -5.98 -9.16 -7.89
N LEU A 280 -4.69 -9.20 -7.55
CA LEU A 280 -4.20 -9.44 -6.19
C LEU A 280 -4.28 -8.20 -5.28
N LEU A 281 -4.17 -7.00 -5.87
CA LEU A 281 -4.04 -5.72 -5.16
C LEU A 281 -5.26 -4.79 -5.38
N ALA A 282 -6.42 -5.34 -5.71
CA ALA A 282 -7.66 -4.56 -5.85
C ALA A 282 -7.48 -3.31 -6.75
N ASN A 283 -6.92 -3.46 -7.95
CA ASN A 283 -6.65 -2.38 -8.91
C ASN A 283 -5.83 -1.19 -8.37
N LEU A 284 -5.06 -1.34 -7.28
CA LEU A 284 -4.26 -0.27 -6.69
C LEU A 284 -3.35 0.43 -7.71
N GLN A 285 -2.87 -0.29 -8.73
CA GLN A 285 -2.00 0.25 -9.76
C GLN A 285 -2.68 1.30 -10.67
N ARG A 286 -4.00 1.45 -10.62
CA ARG A 286 -4.77 2.54 -11.26
C ARG A 286 -4.77 3.78 -10.38
N HIS A 287 -3.58 4.18 -9.96
CA HIS A 287 -3.35 5.07 -8.85
C HIS A 287 -3.76 6.52 -9.11
N SER A 288 -3.60 7.00 -10.34
CA SER A 288 -4.09 8.35 -10.71
C SER A 288 -5.60 8.48 -10.58
N ASP A 289 -6.38 7.49 -11.05
CA ASP A 289 -7.84 7.54 -10.91
C ASP A 289 -8.27 7.42 -9.45
N HIS A 290 -7.54 6.62 -8.65
CA HIS A 290 -7.75 6.53 -7.22
C HIS A 290 -7.57 7.89 -6.53
N HIS A 291 -6.46 8.59 -6.77
CA HIS A 291 -6.23 9.91 -6.16
C HIS A 291 -7.21 10.98 -6.61
N MET A 292 -7.58 10.98 -7.88
CA MET A 292 -8.58 11.93 -8.41
C MET A 292 -9.98 11.64 -7.88
N HIS A 293 -10.27 10.39 -7.54
CA HIS A 293 -11.61 9.92 -7.17
C HIS A 293 -11.56 8.90 -6.03
N ALA A 294 -10.93 9.25 -4.91
CA ALA A 294 -10.69 8.35 -3.77
C ALA A 294 -11.97 7.70 -3.17
N TRP A 295 -13.14 8.19 -3.53
CA TRP A 295 -14.44 7.64 -3.16
C TRP A 295 -14.90 6.47 -4.06
N LYS A 296 -14.26 6.28 -5.23
CA LYS A 296 -14.61 5.18 -6.15
C LYS A 296 -14.16 3.84 -5.56
N PRO A 297 -15.02 2.83 -5.53
CA PRO A 297 -14.61 1.47 -5.24
C PRO A 297 -13.60 0.93 -6.25
N PHE A 298 -12.67 0.11 -5.79
CA PHE A 298 -11.56 -0.38 -6.57
C PHE A 298 -11.93 -1.07 -7.90
N ASP A 299 -13.08 -1.74 -7.95
CA ASP A 299 -13.57 -2.43 -9.14
C ASP A 299 -14.06 -1.48 -10.25
N THR A 300 -14.24 -0.19 -9.92
CA THR A 300 -14.64 0.88 -10.86
C THR A 300 -13.49 1.80 -11.28
N LEU A 301 -12.28 1.61 -10.74
CA LEU A 301 -11.12 2.41 -11.11
C LEU A 301 -10.70 2.17 -12.56
N GLN A 302 -10.36 3.26 -13.26
CA GLN A 302 -10.01 3.26 -14.67
C GLN A 302 -8.49 3.32 -14.89
N ALA A 303 -8.00 2.68 -15.93
CA ALA A 303 -6.66 2.90 -16.44
C ALA A 303 -6.67 4.22 -17.24
N LEU A 304 -6.19 5.28 -16.64
CA LEU A 304 -6.12 6.60 -17.26
C LEU A 304 -4.83 6.77 -18.08
N PRO A 305 -4.83 7.62 -19.12
CA PRO A 305 -3.65 7.91 -19.95
C PRO A 305 -2.67 8.83 -19.18
N GLY A 306 -1.98 8.29 -18.19
CA GLY A 306 -0.99 8.95 -17.34
C GLY A 306 0.38 8.30 -17.43
N PRO A 307 1.36 8.77 -16.63
CA PRO A 307 2.69 8.20 -16.61
C PRO A 307 2.65 6.73 -16.18
N GLN A 308 3.46 5.89 -16.87
CA GLN A 308 3.44 4.45 -16.69
C GLN A 308 4.73 3.93 -16.06
N LEU A 309 4.60 3.05 -15.06
CA LEU A 309 5.70 2.31 -14.48
C LEU A 309 6.33 1.34 -15.50
N PRO A 310 7.60 0.96 -15.35
CA PRO A 310 8.29 0.05 -16.29
C PRO A 310 7.72 -1.38 -16.28
N THR A 311 7.07 -1.79 -15.19
CA THR A 311 6.42 -3.09 -14.99
C THR A 311 5.37 -2.97 -13.87
N GLY A 312 4.69 -4.08 -13.52
CA GLY A 312 3.80 -4.11 -12.36
C GLY A 312 4.54 -3.88 -11.03
N TYR A 313 3.78 -3.64 -9.97
CA TYR A 313 4.35 -3.28 -8.66
C TYR A 313 5.36 -4.29 -8.15
N ALA A 314 5.11 -5.59 -8.31
CA ALA A 314 6.03 -6.64 -7.86
C ALA A 314 7.45 -6.49 -8.44
N GLY A 315 7.57 -6.17 -9.72
CA GLY A 315 8.85 -5.89 -10.37
C GLY A 315 9.43 -4.53 -9.97
N CYS A 316 8.60 -3.50 -9.88
CA CYS A 316 9.03 -2.14 -9.47
C CYS A 316 9.59 -2.09 -8.06
N LEU A 317 9.05 -2.88 -7.12
CA LEU A 317 9.59 -2.99 -5.75
C LEU A 317 11.03 -3.53 -5.77
N LEU A 318 11.34 -4.52 -6.63
CA LEU A 318 12.70 -5.04 -6.78
C LEU A 318 13.64 -4.01 -7.43
N LEU A 319 13.15 -3.31 -8.46
CA LEU A 319 13.93 -2.27 -9.14
C LEU A 319 14.24 -1.09 -8.21
N ALA A 320 13.27 -0.65 -7.40
CA ALA A 320 13.42 0.46 -6.46
C ALA A 320 14.47 0.16 -5.37
N ALA A 321 14.62 -1.11 -4.98
CA ALA A 321 15.63 -1.53 -4.02
C ALA A 321 17.07 -1.33 -4.52
N VAL A 322 17.27 -1.21 -5.85
CA VAL A 322 18.58 -1.02 -6.50
C VAL A 322 18.60 0.35 -7.18
N PRO A 323 19.03 1.43 -6.49
CA PRO A 323 18.90 2.81 -6.97
C PRO A 323 19.47 3.07 -8.37
N PRO A 324 20.64 2.54 -8.79
CA PRO A 324 21.12 2.76 -10.14
C PRO A 324 20.19 2.21 -11.23
N LEU A 325 19.57 1.04 -11.00
CA LEU A 325 18.60 0.46 -11.95
C LEU A 325 17.32 1.29 -11.97
N TRP A 326 16.82 1.67 -10.79
CA TRP A 326 15.64 2.52 -10.68
C TRP A 326 15.80 3.86 -11.39
N PHE A 327 16.90 4.56 -11.13
CA PHE A 327 17.16 5.85 -11.76
C PHE A 327 17.38 5.73 -13.27
N GLY A 328 18.08 4.71 -13.73
CA GLY A 328 18.29 4.44 -15.16
C GLY A 328 16.99 4.23 -15.93
N LEU A 329 15.95 3.65 -15.27
CA LEU A 329 14.65 3.40 -15.89
C LEU A 329 13.69 4.59 -15.73
N MET A 330 13.70 5.27 -14.57
CA MET A 330 12.68 6.25 -14.25
C MET A 330 13.03 7.67 -14.68
N HIS A 331 14.32 8.05 -14.73
CA HIS A 331 14.67 9.42 -15.15
C HIS A 331 14.31 9.69 -16.63
N PRO A 332 14.60 8.79 -17.59
CA PRO A 332 14.12 8.99 -18.97
C PRO A 332 12.59 9.11 -19.07
N ARG A 333 11.86 8.27 -18.32
CA ARG A 333 10.38 8.32 -18.29
C ARG A 333 9.84 9.62 -17.72
N LEU A 334 10.48 10.16 -16.67
CA LEU A 334 10.14 11.47 -16.11
C LEU A 334 10.39 12.60 -17.13
N GLU A 335 11.50 12.54 -17.87
CA GLU A 335 11.86 13.54 -18.88
C GLU A 335 10.89 13.51 -20.07
N GLU A 336 10.56 12.32 -20.54
CA GLU A 336 9.59 12.09 -21.62
C GLU A 336 8.20 12.63 -21.22
N TRP A 337 7.70 12.26 -20.02
CA TRP A 337 6.42 12.76 -19.51
C TRP A 337 6.40 14.29 -19.40
N SER A 338 7.41 14.88 -18.77
CA SER A 338 7.49 16.35 -18.60
C SER A 338 7.67 17.10 -19.92
N ALA A 339 8.23 16.48 -20.96
CA ALA A 339 8.33 17.07 -22.28
C ALA A 339 6.97 17.06 -23.00
N GLY A 340 6.20 15.97 -22.87
CA GLY A 340 4.84 15.84 -23.39
C GLY A 340 3.88 16.87 -22.81
N GLU A 341 3.85 17.01 -21.47
CA GLU A 341 3.01 18.00 -20.80
C GLU A 341 3.32 19.45 -21.23
N ARG A 342 4.62 19.80 -21.41
CA ARG A 342 5.02 21.12 -21.90
C ARG A 342 4.57 21.37 -23.33
N GLY A 343 4.66 20.37 -24.20
CA GLY A 343 4.19 20.47 -25.59
C GLY A 343 2.69 20.71 -25.69
N GLU A 344 1.89 20.02 -24.89
CA GLU A 344 0.43 20.23 -24.83
C GLU A 344 0.07 21.61 -24.27
N ALA A 345 0.75 22.06 -23.22
CA ALA A 345 0.53 23.40 -22.65
C ALA A 345 0.89 24.53 -23.63
N GLU A 346 1.96 24.38 -24.43
CA GLU A 346 2.36 25.34 -25.44
C GLU A 346 1.37 25.41 -26.62
N VAL A 347 0.85 24.27 -27.05
CA VAL A 347 -0.22 24.22 -28.07
C VAL A 347 -1.48 24.91 -27.59
N LEU A 348 -1.90 24.70 -26.35
CA LEU A 348 -3.10 25.31 -25.77
C LEU A 348 -2.92 26.82 -25.53
N SER A 349 -1.70 27.32 -25.28
CA SER A 349 -1.42 28.76 -25.09
C SER A 349 -1.38 29.55 -26.40
N ASN A 350 -1.24 28.83 -27.52
CA ASN A 350 -1.21 29.43 -28.87
C ASN A 350 -2.56 29.36 -29.59
N LEU A 351 -3.59 28.78 -28.97
CA LEU A 351 -4.98 28.79 -29.42
C LEU A 351 -5.79 29.88 -28.74
#